data_a6456ad147e087b8fe9f2d9e5ea6cbb0
#
_entry.id   a6456ad147e087b8fe9f2d9e5ea6cbb0
#
_cell.length_a   1.000
_cell.length_b   1.000
_cell.length_c   1.000
_cell.angle_alpha   90.00
_cell.angle_beta   90.00
_cell.angle_gamma   90.00
#
_symmetry.space_group_name_H-M   'P 1'
#
loop_
_entity.id
_entity.type
_entity.pdbx_description
1 polymer ?
#
loop_
_entity_poly.entity_id
_entity_poly.type
_entity_poly.pdbx_seq_one_letter_code
_entity_poly.pdbx_strand_id
1 'polypeptide(L)'
;PLMAIVRAVPTMAILLLLIIIISPNLTPIIVAGIVICPMLYQSFLSGFQQIDKDLIEMANLYRVPLKRQILQFYIPNMKPIILDHSATTFSLNIKLVIAAEALAQTRNSIGKLMQFAKVNLDVGRLFALTIVAVVLSLLSEVLLRSLRKVLIPYD
;
A
#
# COMPACT_ATOMS: atom_id res chain seq x y z
N PRO A 1 -10.87 -2.40 16.22
CA PRO A 1 -12.19 -1.93 15.77
C PRO A 1 -12.08 -0.70 14.85
N LEU A 2 -11.25 0.29 15.16
CA LEU A 2 -11.13 1.54 14.38
C LEU A 2 -10.71 1.30 12.92
N MET A 3 -9.72 0.44 12.68
CA MET A 3 -9.26 0.08 11.32
C MET A 3 -10.32 -0.67 10.51
N ALA A 4 -11.21 -1.41 11.16
CA ALA A 4 -12.33 -2.07 10.49
C ALA A 4 -13.36 -1.05 9.98
N ILE A 5 -13.63 0.00 10.75
CA ILE A 5 -14.52 1.10 10.34
C ILE A 5 -13.96 1.83 9.13
N VAL A 6 -12.66 2.19 9.15
CA VAL A 6 -12.01 2.87 8.01
C VAL A 6 -12.10 2.06 6.73
N ARG A 7 -11.97 0.73 6.83
CA ARG A 7 -12.12 -0.18 5.66
C ARG A 7 -13.56 -0.33 5.16
N ALA A 8 -14.54 -0.17 6.05
CA ALA A 8 -15.95 -0.30 5.68
C ALA A 8 -16.45 0.90 4.86
N VAL A 9 -15.76 2.04 4.94
CA VAL A 9 -16.16 3.24 4.17
C VAL A 9 -15.77 3.05 2.70
N PRO A 10 -16.71 3.22 1.76
CA PRO A 10 -16.39 3.14 0.34
C PRO A 10 -15.34 4.19 -0.05
N THR A 11 -14.23 3.76 -0.65
CA THR A 11 -13.12 4.65 -1.03
C THR A 11 -13.58 5.78 -1.94
N MET A 12 -14.54 5.50 -2.83
CA MET A 12 -15.14 6.53 -3.71
C MET A 12 -15.86 7.61 -2.93
N ALA A 13 -16.56 7.27 -1.85
CA ALA A 13 -17.25 8.25 -1.02
C ALA A 13 -16.25 9.19 -0.33
N ILE A 14 -15.17 8.63 0.23
CA ILE A 14 -14.10 9.42 0.83
C ILE A 14 -13.50 10.36 -0.21
N LEU A 15 -13.22 9.86 -1.41
CA LEU A 15 -12.61 10.63 -2.49
C LEU A 15 -13.49 11.83 -2.89
N LEU A 16 -14.78 11.60 -3.12
CA LEU A 16 -15.71 12.65 -3.51
C LEU A 16 -15.85 13.72 -2.41
N LEU A 17 -15.93 13.32 -1.15
CA LEU A 17 -15.95 14.26 -0.02
C LEU A 17 -14.67 15.09 0.05
N LEU A 18 -13.52 14.48 -0.12
CA LEU A 18 -12.23 15.17 -0.07
C LEU A 18 -12.02 16.15 -1.23
N ILE A 19 -12.54 15.85 -2.43
CA ILE A 19 -12.49 16.79 -3.56
C ILE A 19 -13.25 18.10 -3.23
N ILE A 20 -14.35 17.98 -2.48
CA ILE A 20 -15.17 19.15 -2.11
C ILE A 20 -14.54 19.95 -0.98
N ILE A 21 -13.95 19.26 0.01
CA ILE A 21 -13.44 19.88 1.25
C ILE A 21 -12.01 20.41 1.07
N ILE A 22 -11.20 19.70 0.28
CA ILE A 22 -9.77 19.95 0.11
C ILE A 22 -9.49 20.31 -1.35
N SER A 23 -8.28 20.76 -1.64
CA SER A 23 -7.89 21.04 -3.03
C SER A 23 -7.76 19.76 -3.86
N PRO A 24 -8.10 19.79 -5.16
CA PRO A 24 -7.96 18.63 -6.07
C PRO A 24 -6.56 18.04 -6.11
N ASN A 25 -5.52 18.85 -5.91
CA ASN A 25 -4.13 18.40 -5.95
C ASN A 25 -3.71 17.58 -4.73
N LEU A 26 -4.31 17.81 -3.57
CA LEU A 26 -3.99 17.11 -2.32
C LEU A 26 -4.85 15.86 -2.11
N THR A 27 -6.03 15.83 -2.70
CA THR A 27 -7.00 14.75 -2.54
C THR A 27 -6.40 13.35 -2.81
N PRO A 28 -5.66 13.09 -3.92
CA PRO A 28 -5.10 11.76 -4.19
C PRO A 28 -4.10 11.32 -3.11
N ILE A 29 -3.31 12.24 -2.59
CA ILE A 29 -2.30 11.96 -1.56
C ILE A 29 -2.97 11.56 -0.24
N ILE A 30 -4.01 12.28 0.16
CA ILE A 30 -4.76 12.02 1.40
C ILE A 30 -5.52 10.70 1.30
N VAL A 31 -6.19 10.45 0.17
CA VAL A 31 -6.88 9.17 -0.07
C VAL A 31 -5.90 8.01 -0.05
N ALA A 32 -4.75 8.16 -0.71
CA ALA A 32 -3.69 7.17 -0.67
C ALA A 32 -3.28 6.84 0.77
N GLY A 33 -3.04 7.84 1.60
CA GLY A 33 -2.69 7.67 3.02
C GLY A 33 -3.77 6.94 3.83
N ILE A 34 -5.03 7.34 3.67
CA ILE A 34 -6.18 6.73 4.36
C ILE A 34 -6.31 5.23 4.00
N VAL A 35 -6.09 4.89 2.74
CA VAL A 35 -6.23 3.49 2.27
C VAL A 35 -5.01 2.64 2.62
N ILE A 36 -3.80 3.19 2.50
CA ILE A 36 -2.56 2.44 2.76
C ILE A 36 -2.40 2.12 4.25
N CYS A 37 -2.83 3.02 5.14
CA CYS A 37 -2.67 2.87 6.59
C CYS A 37 -3.30 1.58 7.14
N PRO A 38 -4.58 1.26 6.90
CA PRO A 38 -5.17 0.02 7.37
C PRO A 38 -4.61 -1.22 6.68
N MET A 39 -4.11 -1.11 5.44
CA MET A 39 -3.45 -2.21 4.73
C MET A 39 -2.11 -2.55 5.37
N LEU A 40 -1.29 -1.54 5.67
CA LEU A 40 -0.03 -1.74 6.38
C LEU A 40 -0.27 -2.28 7.79
N TYR A 41 -1.24 -1.74 8.53
CA TYR A 41 -1.63 -2.27 9.83
C TYR A 41 -1.94 -3.77 9.77
N GLN A 42 -2.70 -4.21 8.75
CA GLN A 42 -2.99 -5.63 8.57
C GLN A 42 -1.74 -6.45 8.25
N SER A 43 -0.82 -5.90 7.49
CA SER A 43 0.47 -6.55 7.18
C SER A 43 1.29 -6.79 8.45
N PHE A 44 1.34 -5.79 9.33
CA PHE A 44 1.98 -5.93 10.65
C PHE A 44 1.28 -6.99 11.50
N LEU A 45 -0.06 -6.94 11.57
CA LEU A 45 -0.84 -7.90 12.35
C LEU A 45 -0.64 -9.34 11.86
N SER A 46 -0.66 -9.54 10.54
CA SER A 46 -0.37 -10.85 9.92
C SER A 46 1.05 -11.33 10.22
N GLY A 47 2.02 -10.41 10.20
CA GLY A 47 3.40 -10.71 10.59
C GLY A 47 3.50 -11.20 12.04
N PHE A 48 2.80 -10.57 12.97
CA PHE A 48 2.74 -11.01 14.36
C PHE A 48 2.08 -12.38 14.52
N GLN A 49 1.00 -12.64 13.81
CA GLN A 49 0.24 -13.89 13.91
C GLN A 49 0.98 -15.10 13.31
N GLN A 50 1.95 -14.88 12.45
CA GLN A 50 2.75 -15.94 11.82
C GLN A 50 4.01 -16.31 12.62
N ILE A 51 4.29 -15.63 13.72
CA ILE A 51 5.40 -16.00 14.60
C ILE A 51 5.07 -17.30 15.29
N ASP A 52 6.02 -18.22 15.27
CA ASP A 52 5.90 -19.51 15.92
C ASP A 52 5.72 -19.34 17.44
N LYS A 53 4.64 -19.90 17.96
CA LYS A 53 4.32 -19.84 19.39
C LYS A 53 5.33 -20.59 20.23
N ASP A 54 5.90 -21.67 19.70
CA ASP A 54 6.89 -22.47 20.42
C ASP A 54 8.17 -21.67 20.66
N LEU A 55 8.56 -20.81 19.72
CA LEU A 55 9.67 -19.88 19.91
C LEU A 55 9.41 -18.86 21.01
N ILE A 56 8.17 -18.38 21.11
CA ILE A 56 7.79 -17.42 22.15
C ILE A 56 7.76 -18.11 23.52
N GLU A 57 7.21 -19.31 23.61
CA GLU A 57 7.19 -20.10 24.85
C GLU A 57 8.60 -20.44 25.32
N MET A 58 9.47 -20.86 24.40
CA MET A 58 10.88 -21.12 24.70
C MET A 58 11.60 -19.86 25.22
N ALA A 59 11.40 -18.71 24.56
CA ALA A 59 11.99 -17.45 24.99
C ALA A 59 11.52 -17.05 26.40
N ASN A 60 10.27 -17.31 26.73
CA ASN A 60 9.71 -17.04 28.05
C ASN A 60 10.25 -18.02 29.11
N LEU A 61 10.40 -19.30 28.77
CA LEU A 61 10.96 -20.33 29.65
C LEU A 61 12.40 -19.98 30.06
N TYR A 62 13.21 -19.52 29.08
CA TYR A 62 14.58 -19.07 29.33
C TYR A 62 14.70 -17.64 29.87
N ARG A 63 13.57 -16.99 30.19
CA ARG A 63 13.50 -15.62 30.70
C ARG A 63 14.29 -14.61 29.86
N VAL A 64 14.25 -14.76 28.53
CA VAL A 64 14.89 -13.83 27.62
C VAL A 64 14.24 -12.45 27.76
N PRO A 65 14.99 -11.37 27.97
CA PRO A 65 14.42 -10.03 28.14
C PRO A 65 13.67 -9.59 26.88
N LEU A 66 12.51 -8.93 27.05
CA LEU A 66 11.60 -8.50 25.96
C LEU A 66 12.32 -7.76 24.83
N LYS A 67 13.26 -6.87 25.16
CA LYS A 67 14.05 -6.14 24.16
C LYS A 67 14.81 -7.09 23.22
N ARG A 68 15.37 -8.17 23.77
CA ARG A 68 16.10 -9.18 22.98
C ARG A 68 15.13 -10.04 22.18
N GLN A 69 14.00 -10.40 22.75
CA GLN A 69 12.93 -11.12 22.02
C GLN A 69 12.47 -10.30 20.79
N ILE A 70 12.20 -9.00 20.95
CA ILE A 70 11.77 -8.13 19.85
C ILE A 70 12.83 -8.06 18.74
N LEU A 71 14.09 -7.86 19.10
CA LEU A 71 15.16 -7.67 18.11
C LEU A 71 15.60 -8.96 17.43
N GLN A 72 15.58 -10.10 18.13
CA GLN A 72 16.12 -11.37 17.63
C GLN A 72 15.05 -12.34 17.13
N PHE A 73 13.80 -12.24 17.58
CA PHE A 73 12.71 -13.13 17.18
C PHE A 73 11.62 -12.39 16.38
N TYR A 74 11.04 -11.34 16.96
CA TYR A 74 9.90 -10.66 16.32
C TYR A 74 10.29 -9.96 15.02
N ILE A 75 11.26 -9.06 15.05
CA ILE A 75 11.65 -8.27 13.88
C ILE A 75 12.13 -9.14 12.72
N PRO A 76 13.04 -10.12 12.89
CA PRO A 76 13.50 -10.96 11.79
C PRO A 76 12.38 -11.80 11.16
N ASN A 77 11.50 -12.40 11.96
CA ASN A 77 10.40 -13.22 11.45
C ASN A 77 9.31 -12.40 10.76
N MET A 78 9.03 -11.18 11.22
CA MET A 78 8.02 -10.31 10.62
C MET A 78 8.52 -9.60 9.34
N LYS A 79 9.81 -9.32 9.25
CA LYS A 79 10.42 -8.53 8.17
C LYS A 79 10.08 -9.02 6.77
N PRO A 80 10.21 -10.32 6.42
CA PRO A 80 9.85 -10.82 5.09
C PRO A 80 8.37 -10.62 4.77
N ILE A 81 7.50 -10.90 5.74
CA ILE A 81 6.05 -10.80 5.58
C ILE A 81 5.62 -9.35 5.35
N ILE A 82 6.16 -8.43 6.16
CA ILE A 82 5.87 -6.99 6.03
C ILE A 82 6.33 -6.47 4.67
N LEU A 83 7.52 -6.85 4.22
CA LEU A 83 8.06 -6.39 2.94
C LEU A 83 7.24 -6.91 1.76
N ASP A 84 6.80 -8.17 1.77
CA ASP A 84 5.96 -8.73 0.72
C ASP A 84 4.59 -8.06 0.64
N HIS A 85 3.93 -7.94 1.79
CA HIS A 85 2.63 -7.27 1.84
C HIS A 85 2.73 -5.79 1.49
N SER A 86 3.82 -5.12 1.89
CA SER A 86 4.06 -3.72 1.52
C SER A 86 4.21 -3.56 0.02
N ALA A 87 4.96 -4.43 -0.67
CA ALA A 87 5.13 -4.36 -2.12
C ALA A 87 3.79 -4.43 -2.85
N THR A 88 2.94 -5.39 -2.48
CA THR A 88 1.60 -5.54 -3.06
C THR A 88 0.71 -4.34 -2.72
N THR A 89 0.76 -3.85 -1.48
CA THR A 89 -0.02 -2.69 -1.03
C THR A 89 0.36 -1.42 -1.79
N PHE A 90 1.65 -1.17 -2.02
CA PHE A 90 2.11 -0.02 -2.81
C PHE A 90 1.68 -0.11 -4.27
N SER A 91 1.77 -1.29 -4.90
CA SER A 91 1.30 -1.51 -6.27
C SER A 91 -0.20 -1.21 -6.42
N LEU A 92 -1.03 -1.67 -5.49
CA LEU A 92 -2.46 -1.38 -5.46
C LEU A 92 -2.73 0.10 -5.21
N ASN A 93 -1.93 0.74 -4.35
CA ASN A 93 -2.09 2.16 -4.02
C ASN A 93 -1.80 3.06 -5.23
N ILE A 94 -0.80 2.74 -6.06
CA ILE A 94 -0.52 3.48 -7.29
C ILE A 94 -1.76 3.49 -8.21
N LYS A 95 -2.42 2.36 -8.38
CA LYS A 95 -3.65 2.28 -9.20
C LYS A 95 -4.78 3.14 -8.62
N LEU A 96 -4.92 3.13 -7.29
CA LEU A 96 -5.89 3.96 -6.60
C LEU A 96 -5.58 5.45 -6.74
N VAL A 97 -4.31 5.85 -6.63
CA VAL A 97 -3.87 7.24 -6.81
C VAL A 97 -4.20 7.73 -8.20
N ILE A 98 -3.89 6.95 -9.25
CA ILE A 98 -4.21 7.32 -10.64
C ILE A 98 -5.71 7.48 -10.85
N ALA A 99 -6.53 6.60 -10.26
CA ALA A 99 -7.99 6.71 -10.32
C ALA A 99 -8.49 7.97 -9.57
N ALA A 100 -7.91 8.27 -8.42
CA ALA A 100 -8.22 9.47 -7.63
C ALA A 100 -7.82 10.76 -8.38
N GLU A 101 -6.66 10.78 -9.03
CA GLU A 101 -6.20 11.88 -9.88
C GLU A 101 -7.14 12.15 -11.05
N ALA A 102 -7.65 11.08 -11.69
CA ALA A 102 -8.59 11.18 -12.81
C ALA A 102 -9.90 11.85 -12.36
N LEU A 103 -10.40 11.51 -11.18
CA LEU A 103 -11.64 12.08 -10.63
C LEU A 103 -11.44 13.49 -10.08
N ALA A 104 -10.34 13.72 -9.38
CA ALA A 104 -10.00 15.04 -8.81
C ALA A 104 -9.49 16.03 -9.89
N GLN A 105 -9.17 15.55 -11.10
CA GLN A 105 -8.58 16.35 -12.17
C GLN A 105 -7.28 17.09 -11.74
N THR A 106 -6.45 16.38 -11.01
CA THR A 106 -5.19 16.88 -10.45
C THR A 106 -4.27 17.43 -11.55
N ARG A 107 -3.62 18.57 -11.31
CA ARG A 107 -2.72 19.17 -12.31
C ARG A 107 -1.54 18.24 -12.63
N ASN A 108 -1.17 18.14 -13.92
CA ASN A 108 0.01 17.40 -14.42
C ASN A 108 0.09 15.95 -13.91
N SER A 109 -1.00 15.21 -14.00
CA SER A 109 -1.08 13.81 -13.55
C SER A 109 -1.49 12.86 -14.67
N ILE A 110 -1.14 11.58 -14.50
CA ILE A 110 -1.55 10.52 -15.44
C ILE A 110 -3.06 10.38 -15.42
N GLY A 111 -3.68 10.43 -14.24
CA GLY A 111 -5.13 10.35 -14.08
C GLY A 111 -5.86 11.45 -14.84
N LYS A 112 -5.35 12.68 -14.80
CA LYS A 112 -5.92 13.79 -15.61
C LYS A 112 -5.83 13.53 -17.10
N LEU A 113 -4.69 13.04 -17.58
CA LEU A 113 -4.52 12.69 -18.99
C LEU A 113 -5.50 11.60 -19.43
N MET A 114 -5.74 10.60 -18.59
CA MET A 114 -6.74 9.55 -18.84
C MET A 114 -8.16 10.12 -18.89
N GLN A 115 -8.50 11.02 -17.97
CA GLN A 115 -9.81 11.68 -17.97
C GLN A 115 -10.00 12.55 -19.21
N PHE A 116 -8.96 13.27 -19.65
CA PHE A 116 -8.98 14.06 -20.88
C PHE A 116 -9.17 13.19 -22.12
N ALA A 117 -8.44 12.07 -22.21
CA ALA A 117 -8.60 11.10 -23.30
C ALA A 117 -10.04 10.53 -23.33
N LYS A 118 -10.62 10.22 -22.16
CA LYS A 118 -12.01 9.76 -22.02
C LYS A 118 -13.00 10.78 -22.54
N VAL A 119 -12.88 12.05 -22.15
CA VAL A 119 -13.80 13.12 -22.57
C VAL A 119 -13.74 13.35 -24.08
N ASN A 120 -12.55 13.23 -24.67
CA ASN A 120 -12.36 13.37 -26.12
C ASN A 120 -12.64 12.09 -26.92
N LEU A 121 -13.09 11.00 -26.26
CA LEU A 121 -13.32 9.69 -26.88
C LEU A 121 -12.07 9.12 -27.58
N ASP A 122 -10.88 9.56 -27.16
CA ASP A 122 -9.60 9.06 -27.67
C ASP A 122 -9.24 7.74 -26.98
N VAL A 123 -9.81 6.67 -27.51
CA VAL A 123 -9.65 5.31 -26.97
C VAL A 123 -8.19 4.86 -27.06
N GLY A 124 -7.49 5.20 -28.15
CA GLY A 124 -6.07 4.82 -28.32
C GLY A 124 -5.18 5.42 -27.25
N ARG A 125 -5.34 6.71 -26.96
CA ARG A 125 -4.60 7.40 -25.91
C ARG A 125 -4.96 6.86 -24.52
N LEU A 126 -6.23 6.53 -24.28
CA LEU A 126 -6.66 5.95 -23.01
C LEU A 126 -6.00 4.58 -22.77
N PHE A 127 -5.95 3.71 -23.81
CA PHE A 127 -5.25 2.43 -23.72
C PHE A 127 -3.74 2.60 -23.47
N ALA A 128 -3.09 3.50 -24.17
CA ALA A 128 -1.66 3.79 -23.99
C ALA A 128 -1.37 4.23 -22.54
N LEU A 129 -2.16 5.15 -21.99
CA LEU A 129 -2.02 5.60 -20.59
C LEU A 129 -2.32 4.48 -19.59
N THR A 130 -3.26 3.60 -19.91
CA THR A 130 -3.54 2.42 -19.07
C THR A 130 -2.34 1.47 -19.02
N ILE A 131 -1.69 1.22 -20.16
CA ILE A 131 -0.46 0.41 -20.20
C ILE A 131 0.64 1.07 -19.37
N VAL A 132 0.83 2.38 -19.48
CA VAL A 132 1.80 3.12 -18.65
C VAL A 132 1.50 2.95 -17.16
N ALA A 133 0.24 3.08 -16.75
CA ALA A 133 -0.17 2.90 -15.36
C ALA A 133 0.09 1.47 -14.83
N VAL A 134 -0.17 0.45 -15.67
CA VAL A 134 0.13 -0.95 -15.34
C VAL A 134 1.63 -1.16 -15.20
N VAL A 135 2.43 -0.67 -16.15
CA VAL A 135 3.90 -0.78 -16.10
C VAL A 135 4.46 -0.11 -14.85
N LEU A 136 4.00 1.09 -14.50
CA LEU A 136 4.42 1.79 -13.29
C LEU A 136 4.08 0.99 -12.03
N SER A 137 2.88 0.42 -11.95
CA SER A 137 2.47 -0.42 -10.82
C SER A 137 3.33 -1.68 -10.69
N LEU A 138 3.62 -2.35 -11.81
CA LEU A 138 4.47 -3.54 -11.82
C LEU A 138 5.93 -3.21 -11.49
N LEU A 139 6.47 -2.12 -12.03
CA LEU A 139 7.82 -1.68 -11.72
C LEU A 139 7.99 -1.37 -10.24
N SER A 140 7.01 -0.69 -9.63
CA SER A 140 7.04 -0.41 -8.19
C SER A 140 7.02 -1.68 -7.34
N GLU A 141 6.21 -2.67 -7.73
CA GLU A 141 6.14 -3.96 -7.04
C GLU A 141 7.45 -4.74 -7.17
N VAL A 142 8.00 -4.84 -8.39
CA VAL A 142 9.27 -5.52 -8.64
C VAL A 142 10.42 -4.84 -7.89
N LEU A 143 10.45 -3.50 -7.87
CA LEU A 143 11.46 -2.73 -7.16
C LEU A 143 11.42 -3.02 -5.64
N LEU A 144 10.23 -3.00 -5.04
CA LEU A 144 10.06 -3.28 -3.61
C LEU A 144 10.38 -4.74 -3.27
N ARG A 145 10.01 -5.69 -4.14
CA ARG A 145 10.38 -7.10 -3.98
C ARG A 145 11.88 -7.34 -4.15
N SER A 146 12.55 -6.60 -5.03
CA SER A 146 14.02 -6.67 -5.17
C SER A 146 14.73 -6.13 -3.93
N LEU A 147 14.23 -5.05 -3.34
CA LEU A 147 14.73 -4.53 -2.08
C LEU A 147 14.63 -5.56 -0.95
N ARG A 148 13.57 -6.39 -0.94
CA ARG A 148 13.45 -7.52 -0.01
C ARG A 148 14.64 -8.47 -0.12
N LYS A 149 15.01 -8.90 -1.34
CA LYS A 149 16.13 -9.84 -1.56
C LYS A 149 17.47 -9.28 -1.06
N VAL A 150 17.65 -7.96 -1.14
CA VAL A 150 18.87 -7.29 -0.64
C VAL A 150 18.86 -7.18 0.89
N LEU A 151 17.69 -6.93 1.48
CA LEU A 151 17.54 -6.73 2.93
C LEU A 151 17.44 -8.03 3.74
N ILE A 152 17.13 -9.16 3.07
CA ILE A 152 16.99 -10.49 3.69
C ILE A 152 17.79 -11.48 2.83
N PRO A 153 19.12 -11.54 3.03
CA PRO A 153 19.99 -12.40 2.23
C PRO A 153 19.93 -13.89 2.59
N TYR A 154 19.04 -14.31 3.46
CA TYR A 154 18.87 -15.72 3.88
C TYR A 154 17.44 -16.18 3.56
N ASP A 155 17.30 -16.81 2.41
CA ASP A 155 16.33 -17.86 2.10
C ASP A 155 17.08 -19.05 1.56
#